data_6ee37347047890b9575d398576fe0afb
#
_entry.id   6ee37347047890b9575d398576fe0afb
#
_cell.length_a   1.000
_cell.length_b   1.000
_cell.length_c   1.000
_cell.angle_alpha   90.00
_cell.angle_beta   90.00
_cell.angle_gamma   90.00
#
_symmetry.space_group_name_H-M   'P 1'
#
loop_
_entity.id
_entity.type
_entity.pdbx_description
1 polymer ?
#
loop_
_entity_poly.entity_id
_entity_poly.type
_entity_poly.pdbx_seq_one_letter_code
_entity_poly.pdbx_strand_id
1 'polypeptide(L)'
;DRTVINVPGCPPIGDVITAVIMYILTFDRAPECDLESRPLMAYGTRIHNNCPRRAHFDAGQFVNVFDDENARECFCLYKVGCKGPDTFSPCPIVKWNGGVSFPIQSGHPCIGCTELYFFDRMTPFYKTLPNVNGFGVEASANIIGAVGVAGAGAAIAAHAVGSAIHYRKQHMKEEANVSLPAFGDAPGSPDKDTEE
;
A
#
# COMPACT_ATOMS: atom_id res chain seq x y z
N ASP A 1 30.73 -4.40 -31.00
CA ASP A 1 29.75 -4.54 -29.91
C ASP A 1 28.37 -4.77 -30.52
N ARG A 2 27.65 -5.77 -30.00
CA ARG A 2 26.28 -6.05 -30.45
C ARG A 2 25.31 -5.69 -29.34
N THR A 3 24.26 -4.94 -29.65
CA THR A 3 23.17 -4.67 -28.72
C THR A 3 22.38 -5.97 -28.50
N VAL A 4 22.23 -6.36 -27.24
CA VAL A 4 21.41 -7.51 -26.84
C VAL A 4 20.11 -6.99 -26.21
N ILE A 5 18.97 -7.51 -26.65
CA ILE A 5 17.66 -7.20 -26.09
C ILE A 5 17.05 -8.51 -25.57
N ASN A 6 16.75 -8.52 -24.29
CA ASN A 6 16.16 -9.68 -23.62
C ASN A 6 14.63 -9.59 -23.62
N VAL A 7 13.97 -10.63 -24.08
CA VAL A 7 12.49 -10.77 -24.03
C VAL A 7 12.17 -12.06 -23.26
N PRO A 8 12.33 -12.04 -21.93
CA PRO A 8 12.10 -13.23 -21.11
C PRO A 8 10.62 -13.56 -20.94
N GLY A 9 10.34 -14.83 -20.59
CA GLY A 9 8.97 -15.31 -20.31
C GLY A 9 8.94 -16.82 -20.07
N CYS A 10 7.77 -17.36 -19.77
CA CYS A 10 7.57 -18.79 -19.52
C CYS A 10 6.45 -19.46 -20.34
N PRO A 11 6.39 -19.33 -21.66
CA PRO A 11 7.36 -18.78 -22.60
C PRO A 11 7.24 -17.27 -22.82
N PRO A 12 8.19 -16.63 -23.55
CA PRO A 12 8.05 -15.26 -24.02
C PRO A 12 6.80 -15.08 -24.88
N ILE A 13 6.15 -13.92 -24.74
CA ILE A 13 4.94 -13.58 -25.49
C ILE A 13 5.33 -13.19 -26.92
N GLY A 14 4.80 -13.91 -27.93
CA GLY A 14 5.11 -13.69 -29.34
C GLY A 14 4.83 -12.26 -29.80
N ASP A 15 3.72 -11.66 -29.36
CA ASP A 15 3.34 -10.29 -29.70
C ASP A 15 4.38 -9.26 -29.18
N VAL A 16 5.00 -9.51 -28.02
CA VAL A 16 6.07 -8.67 -27.48
C VAL A 16 7.34 -8.79 -28.33
N ILE A 17 7.71 -10.01 -28.73
CA ILE A 17 8.85 -10.23 -29.62
C ILE A 17 8.63 -9.48 -30.94
N THR A 18 7.44 -9.63 -31.53
CA THR A 18 7.06 -8.94 -32.76
C THR A 18 7.12 -7.41 -32.60
N ALA A 19 6.57 -6.90 -31.50
CA ALA A 19 6.60 -5.45 -31.21
C ALA A 19 8.02 -4.90 -31.11
N VAL A 20 8.94 -5.63 -30.47
CA VAL A 20 10.36 -5.22 -30.36
C VAL A 20 11.02 -5.20 -31.75
N ILE A 21 10.80 -6.22 -32.56
CA ILE A 21 11.33 -6.29 -33.93
C ILE A 21 10.77 -5.12 -34.76
N MET A 22 9.48 -4.90 -34.73
CA MET A 22 8.81 -3.81 -35.43
C MET A 22 9.31 -2.43 -34.98
N TYR A 23 9.56 -2.26 -33.70
CA TYR A 23 10.14 -1.02 -33.16
C TYR A 23 11.51 -0.74 -33.80
N ILE A 24 12.39 -1.75 -33.82
CA ILE A 24 13.74 -1.61 -34.41
C ILE A 24 13.65 -1.30 -35.90
N LEU A 25 12.81 -2.01 -36.64
CA LEU A 25 12.64 -1.78 -38.08
C LEU A 25 12.04 -0.41 -38.41
N THR A 26 11.17 0.11 -37.55
CA THR A 26 10.51 1.40 -37.78
C THR A 26 11.39 2.58 -37.43
N PHE A 27 12.13 2.49 -36.33
CA PHE A 27 12.87 3.61 -35.76
C PHE A 27 14.38 3.51 -35.96
N ASP A 28 14.86 2.44 -36.56
CA ASP A 28 16.28 2.14 -36.78
C ASP A 28 17.16 2.28 -35.54
N ARG A 29 16.56 1.94 -34.38
CA ARG A 29 17.22 1.97 -33.06
C ARG A 29 16.61 0.95 -32.12
N ALA A 30 17.38 0.53 -31.11
CA ALA A 30 16.88 -0.29 -30.04
C ALA A 30 15.86 0.50 -29.16
N PRO A 31 14.84 -0.14 -28.61
CA PRO A 31 13.98 0.45 -27.59
C PRO A 31 14.79 0.72 -26.30
N GLU A 32 14.30 1.63 -25.48
CA GLU A 32 14.84 1.86 -24.16
C GLU A 32 14.67 0.60 -23.29
N CYS A 33 15.76 0.18 -22.62
CA CYS A 33 15.81 -1.04 -21.83
C CYS A 33 16.19 -0.75 -20.38
N ASP A 34 15.83 -1.68 -19.49
CA ASP A 34 16.30 -1.70 -18.11
C ASP A 34 17.73 -2.28 -18.00
N LEU A 35 18.21 -2.46 -16.76
CA LEU A 35 19.55 -2.99 -16.46
C LEU A 35 19.74 -4.44 -16.92
N GLU A 36 18.67 -5.21 -17.06
CA GLU A 36 18.66 -6.58 -17.58
C GLU A 36 18.47 -6.63 -19.10
N SER A 37 18.58 -5.49 -19.79
CA SER A 37 18.36 -5.33 -21.22
C SER A 37 16.96 -5.71 -21.69
N ARG A 38 15.95 -5.61 -20.82
CA ARG A 38 14.54 -5.83 -21.14
C ARG A 38 13.88 -4.52 -21.61
N PRO A 39 13.13 -4.49 -22.72
CA PRO A 39 12.46 -3.30 -23.21
C PRO A 39 11.47 -2.72 -22.19
N LEU A 40 11.66 -1.48 -21.76
CA LEU A 40 10.79 -0.80 -20.78
C LEU A 40 9.35 -0.68 -21.26
N MET A 41 9.11 -0.58 -22.56
CA MET A 41 7.76 -0.57 -23.15
C MET A 41 6.94 -1.83 -22.81
N ALA A 42 7.61 -2.95 -22.50
CA ALA A 42 6.95 -4.21 -22.11
C ALA A 42 7.21 -4.59 -20.66
N TYR A 43 8.43 -4.35 -20.15
CA TYR A 43 8.86 -4.79 -18.81
C TYR A 43 8.99 -3.64 -17.81
N GLY A 44 8.47 -2.46 -18.11
CA GLY A 44 8.56 -1.28 -17.23
C GLY A 44 7.62 -1.33 -16.01
N THR A 45 6.66 -2.24 -15.95
CA THR A 45 5.70 -2.36 -14.84
C THR A 45 5.64 -3.77 -14.27
N ARG A 46 5.39 -3.86 -12.96
CA ARG A 46 5.21 -5.16 -12.29
C ARG A 46 3.85 -5.76 -12.64
N ILE A 47 3.80 -7.09 -12.70
CA ILE A 47 2.55 -7.85 -12.89
C ILE A 47 1.49 -7.42 -11.87
N HIS A 48 1.88 -7.26 -10.62
CA HIS A 48 0.98 -6.90 -9.52
C HIS A 48 0.23 -5.58 -9.74
N ASN A 49 0.85 -4.59 -10.43
CA ASN A 49 0.22 -3.29 -10.67
C ASN A 49 -0.98 -3.37 -11.61
N ASN A 50 -0.95 -4.31 -12.56
CA ASN A 50 -1.99 -4.50 -13.57
C ASN A 50 -2.72 -5.84 -13.40
N CYS A 51 -2.60 -6.47 -12.23
CA CYS A 51 -3.19 -7.78 -11.98
C CYS A 51 -4.71 -7.69 -11.85
N PRO A 52 -5.50 -8.54 -12.57
CA PRO A 52 -6.95 -8.56 -12.44
C PRO A 52 -7.43 -8.98 -11.03
N ARG A 53 -6.56 -9.64 -10.24
CA ARG A 53 -6.83 -10.04 -8.85
C ARG A 53 -6.33 -9.01 -7.82
N ARG A 54 -5.92 -7.82 -8.25
CA ARG A 54 -5.34 -6.80 -7.36
C ARG A 54 -6.33 -6.34 -6.30
N ALA A 55 -7.60 -6.15 -6.65
CA ALA A 55 -8.64 -5.75 -5.69
C ALA A 55 -8.80 -6.75 -4.54
N HIS A 56 -8.66 -8.05 -4.82
CA HIS A 56 -8.70 -9.09 -3.79
C HIS A 56 -7.48 -9.04 -2.87
N PHE A 57 -6.30 -8.70 -3.41
CA PHE A 57 -5.12 -8.48 -2.58
C PHE A 57 -5.33 -7.31 -1.60
N ASP A 58 -5.81 -6.20 -2.11
CA ASP A 58 -6.04 -4.99 -1.31
C ASP A 58 -7.15 -5.20 -0.26
N ALA A 59 -8.12 -6.08 -0.54
CA ALA A 59 -9.19 -6.47 0.38
C ALA A 59 -8.80 -7.61 1.35
N GLY A 60 -7.56 -8.13 1.29
CA GLY A 60 -7.12 -9.24 2.13
C GLY A 60 -7.73 -10.61 1.78
N GLN A 61 -8.27 -10.76 0.55
CA GLN A 61 -8.92 -11.96 0.06
C GLN A 61 -7.92 -12.85 -0.69
N PHE A 62 -7.52 -13.95 -0.06
CA PHE A 62 -6.48 -14.82 -0.59
C PHE A 62 -6.95 -16.26 -0.77
N VAL A 63 -6.41 -16.90 -1.80
CA VAL A 63 -6.41 -18.36 -1.93
C VAL A 63 -5.42 -18.94 -0.91
N ASN A 64 -5.87 -19.82 -0.03
CA ASN A 64 -5.00 -20.42 0.98
C ASN A 64 -4.42 -21.75 0.53
N VAL A 65 -5.20 -22.53 -0.23
CA VAL A 65 -4.80 -23.81 -0.81
C VAL A 65 -5.36 -23.87 -2.24
N PHE A 66 -4.65 -24.52 -3.15
CA PHE A 66 -5.16 -24.75 -4.49
C PHE A 66 -6.51 -25.47 -4.46
N ASP A 67 -7.45 -25.03 -5.30
CA ASP A 67 -8.80 -25.57 -5.44
C ASP A 67 -9.72 -25.40 -4.20
N ASP A 68 -9.38 -24.50 -3.29
CA ASP A 68 -10.32 -24.09 -2.22
C ASP A 68 -11.46 -23.20 -2.81
N GLU A 69 -12.46 -22.87 -1.99
CA GLU A 69 -13.56 -21.99 -2.39
C GLU A 69 -13.06 -20.62 -2.83
N ASN A 70 -12.05 -20.09 -2.16
CA ASN A 70 -11.44 -18.81 -2.50
C ASN A 70 -10.78 -18.84 -3.88
N ALA A 71 -10.26 -19.99 -4.31
CA ALA A 71 -9.71 -20.17 -5.66
C ALA A 71 -10.81 -20.11 -6.73
N ARG A 72 -12.01 -20.65 -6.43
CA ARG A 72 -13.20 -20.61 -7.31
C ARG A 72 -13.73 -19.18 -7.44
N GLU A 73 -13.70 -18.42 -6.36
CA GLU A 73 -14.03 -16.98 -6.32
C GLU A 73 -12.94 -16.09 -6.94
N CYS A 74 -11.90 -16.67 -7.50
CA CYS A 74 -10.79 -15.95 -8.14
C CYS A 74 -10.02 -15.00 -7.20
N PHE A 75 -9.92 -15.28 -5.90
CA PHE A 75 -9.16 -14.50 -4.94
C PHE A 75 -7.66 -14.46 -5.26
N CYS A 76 -6.92 -13.59 -4.60
CA CYS A 76 -5.50 -13.38 -4.87
C CYS A 76 -4.66 -14.63 -4.56
N LEU A 77 -3.76 -14.97 -5.48
CA LEU A 77 -2.89 -16.16 -5.39
C LEU A 77 -1.60 -15.92 -4.56
N TYR A 78 -1.50 -14.82 -3.84
CA TYR A 78 -0.29 -14.44 -3.12
C TYR A 78 0.16 -15.49 -2.10
N LYS A 79 -0.77 -16.00 -1.29
CA LYS A 79 -0.46 -17.01 -0.25
C LYS A 79 -0.06 -18.38 -0.82
N VAL A 80 -0.46 -18.70 -2.03
CA VAL A 80 -0.02 -19.92 -2.73
C VAL A 80 1.23 -19.68 -3.60
N GLY A 81 1.94 -18.58 -3.33
CA GLY A 81 3.31 -18.36 -3.83
C GLY A 81 3.43 -17.47 -5.05
N CYS A 82 2.43 -16.67 -5.42
CA CYS A 82 2.53 -15.75 -6.54
C CYS A 82 3.67 -14.74 -6.36
N LYS A 83 4.59 -14.68 -7.34
CA LYS A 83 5.74 -13.77 -7.40
C LYS A 83 5.43 -12.47 -8.17
N GLY A 84 4.17 -12.26 -8.54
CA GLY A 84 3.73 -11.07 -9.26
C GLY A 84 4.16 -9.72 -8.65
N PRO A 85 4.20 -9.57 -7.31
CA PRO A 85 4.68 -8.33 -6.69
C PRO A 85 6.14 -7.95 -7.02
N ASP A 86 7.00 -8.93 -7.29
CA ASP A 86 8.42 -8.71 -7.61
C ASP A 86 8.75 -8.85 -9.10
N THR A 87 7.77 -9.19 -9.92
CA THR A 87 8.00 -9.57 -11.32
C THR A 87 7.59 -8.47 -12.28
N PHE A 88 8.53 -8.00 -13.10
CA PHE A 88 8.29 -7.06 -14.20
C PHE A 88 7.98 -7.84 -15.48
N SER A 89 6.76 -7.75 -15.97
CA SER A 89 6.33 -8.49 -17.17
C SER A 89 5.05 -7.92 -17.77
N PRO A 90 4.91 -7.98 -19.11
CA PRO A 90 3.70 -7.54 -19.82
C PRO A 90 2.51 -8.51 -19.70
N CYS A 91 2.65 -9.65 -19.02
CA CYS A 91 1.63 -10.71 -18.94
C CYS A 91 0.21 -10.21 -18.63
N PRO A 92 -0.04 -9.30 -17.66
CA PRO A 92 -1.41 -8.89 -17.37
C PRO A 92 -2.02 -7.97 -18.44
N ILE A 93 -1.19 -7.33 -19.27
CA ILE A 93 -1.62 -6.36 -20.29
C ILE A 93 -1.76 -7.06 -21.64
N VAL A 94 -0.68 -7.68 -22.13
CA VAL A 94 -0.63 -8.32 -23.45
C VAL A 94 -1.30 -9.68 -23.44
N LYS A 95 -1.14 -10.44 -22.34
CA LYS A 95 -1.61 -11.82 -22.18
C LYS A 95 -1.00 -12.78 -23.20
N TRP A 96 -1.42 -14.03 -23.17
CA TRP A 96 -0.98 -15.08 -24.09
C TRP A 96 -2.07 -15.41 -25.12
N ASN A 97 -1.70 -16.10 -26.18
CA ASN A 97 -2.62 -16.58 -27.21
C ASN A 97 -3.53 -15.48 -27.79
N GLY A 98 -2.92 -14.35 -28.21
CA GLY A 98 -3.68 -13.25 -28.78
C GLY A 98 -4.58 -12.54 -27.76
N GLY A 99 -4.15 -12.41 -26.51
CA GLY A 99 -4.88 -11.67 -25.49
C GLY A 99 -5.89 -12.47 -24.67
N VAL A 100 -5.93 -13.80 -24.81
CA VAL A 100 -6.95 -14.65 -24.16
C VAL A 100 -6.74 -14.70 -22.65
N SER A 101 -5.55 -15.11 -22.17
CA SER A 101 -5.29 -15.33 -20.74
C SER A 101 -3.79 -15.32 -20.43
N PHE A 102 -3.46 -15.35 -19.15
CA PHE A 102 -2.11 -15.56 -18.63
C PHE A 102 -2.17 -16.33 -17.30
N PRO A 103 -1.06 -16.87 -16.76
CA PRO A 103 -1.10 -17.81 -15.64
C PRO A 103 -1.96 -17.39 -14.46
N ILE A 104 -1.80 -16.15 -13.95
CA ILE A 104 -2.59 -15.67 -12.80
C ILE A 104 -4.09 -15.62 -13.12
N GLN A 105 -4.46 -15.20 -14.31
CA GLN A 105 -5.86 -15.17 -14.73
C GLN A 105 -6.43 -16.58 -14.80
N SER A 106 -5.60 -17.54 -15.22
CA SER A 106 -5.98 -18.96 -15.31
C SER A 106 -5.85 -19.75 -13.99
N GLY A 107 -5.61 -19.07 -12.87
CA GLY A 107 -5.56 -19.72 -11.55
C GLY A 107 -4.18 -20.24 -11.11
N HIS A 108 -3.12 -19.96 -11.87
CA HIS A 108 -1.76 -20.36 -11.53
C HIS A 108 -0.93 -19.15 -11.03
N PRO A 109 -0.26 -19.22 -9.88
CA PRO A 109 0.58 -18.14 -9.37
C PRO A 109 1.74 -17.84 -10.32
N CYS A 110 2.13 -16.58 -10.45
CA CYS A 110 3.33 -16.18 -11.19
C CYS A 110 4.58 -16.77 -10.54
N ILE A 111 5.47 -17.36 -11.36
CA ILE A 111 6.75 -17.95 -10.88
C ILE A 111 7.93 -16.98 -10.93
N GLY A 112 7.75 -15.76 -11.46
CA GLY A 112 8.83 -14.78 -11.52
C GLY A 112 9.82 -14.97 -12.67
N CYS A 113 9.41 -15.60 -13.75
CA CYS A 113 10.28 -16.07 -14.83
C CYS A 113 11.08 -14.97 -15.57
N THR A 114 10.69 -13.70 -15.45
CA THR A 114 11.38 -12.58 -16.10
C THR A 114 12.44 -11.94 -15.22
N GLU A 115 12.54 -12.36 -13.97
CA GLU A 115 13.49 -11.81 -13.01
C GLU A 115 14.84 -12.52 -13.06
N LEU A 116 15.90 -11.76 -12.78
CA LEU A 116 17.26 -12.29 -12.74
C LEU A 116 17.37 -13.37 -11.66
N TYR A 117 17.98 -14.48 -11.99
CA TYR A 117 18.14 -15.64 -11.09
C TYR A 117 16.81 -16.18 -10.55
N PHE A 118 15.72 -16.17 -11.35
CA PHE A 118 14.40 -16.55 -10.84
C PHE A 118 14.33 -17.97 -10.28
N PHE A 119 15.10 -18.93 -10.82
CA PHE A 119 15.16 -20.29 -10.30
C PHE A 119 15.68 -20.32 -8.86
N ASP A 120 16.61 -19.46 -8.49
CA ASP A 120 17.19 -19.41 -7.16
C ASP A 120 16.42 -18.47 -6.22
N ARG A 121 16.06 -17.27 -6.72
CA ARG A 121 15.37 -16.25 -5.92
C ARG A 121 13.90 -16.52 -5.67
N MET A 122 13.21 -17.14 -6.64
CA MET A 122 11.76 -17.32 -6.58
C MET A 122 11.34 -18.71 -6.12
N THR A 123 12.28 -19.62 -5.92
CA THR A 123 12.00 -20.93 -5.34
C THR A 123 11.89 -20.86 -3.80
N PRO A 124 11.07 -21.73 -3.21
CA PRO A 124 10.06 -22.58 -3.83
C PRO A 124 8.90 -21.78 -4.44
N PHE A 125 8.49 -22.13 -5.67
CA PHE A 125 7.52 -21.33 -6.44
C PHE A 125 6.15 -21.20 -5.76
N TYR A 126 5.76 -22.15 -4.94
CA TYR A 126 4.46 -22.16 -4.25
C TYR A 126 4.55 -21.70 -2.78
N LYS A 127 5.67 -21.15 -2.35
CA LYS A 127 5.77 -20.46 -1.07
C LYS A 127 5.61 -18.95 -1.26
N THR A 128 4.94 -18.33 -0.32
CA THR A 128 4.80 -16.87 -0.24
C THR A 128 6.18 -16.21 -0.24
N LEU A 129 6.29 -15.08 -0.93
CA LEU A 129 7.50 -14.25 -0.88
C LEU A 129 7.83 -13.91 0.58
N PRO A 130 9.13 -13.91 0.96
CA PRO A 130 9.52 -13.38 2.24
C PRO A 130 9.12 -11.90 2.35
N ASN A 131 8.91 -11.42 3.57
CA ASN A 131 8.58 -10.02 3.83
C ASN A 131 9.63 -9.11 3.18
N VAL A 132 9.31 -8.53 2.05
CA VAL A 132 10.13 -7.52 1.39
C VAL A 132 9.64 -6.15 1.83
N ASN A 133 10.57 -5.27 2.24
CA ASN A 133 10.26 -3.91 2.65
C ASN A 133 9.41 -3.20 1.58
N GLY A 134 8.21 -2.77 1.95
CA GLY A 134 7.32 -1.97 1.11
C GLY A 134 6.19 -2.71 0.41
N PHE A 135 6.15 -4.04 0.43
CA PHE A 135 4.99 -4.80 -0.04
C PHE A 135 4.27 -5.40 1.16
N GLY A 136 3.10 -4.83 1.44
CA GLY A 136 2.24 -5.23 2.54
C GLY A 136 1.93 -6.72 2.49
N VAL A 137 2.73 -7.45 3.21
CA VAL A 137 2.35 -8.76 3.67
C VAL A 137 1.20 -8.51 4.63
N GLU A 138 0.11 -9.22 4.46
CA GLU A 138 -1.09 -9.11 5.29
C GLU A 138 -0.76 -8.99 6.80
N ALA A 139 0.20 -9.79 7.29
CA ALA A 139 0.67 -9.73 8.67
C ALA A 139 1.35 -8.40 9.03
N SER A 140 2.16 -7.83 8.12
CA SER A 140 2.86 -6.55 8.37
C SER A 140 1.89 -5.37 8.31
N ALA A 141 0.96 -5.37 7.36
CA ALA A 141 -0.05 -4.31 7.25
C ALA A 141 -0.98 -4.31 8.47
N ASN A 142 -1.43 -5.47 8.94
CA ASN A 142 -2.26 -5.61 10.12
C ASN A 142 -1.51 -5.22 11.41
N ILE A 143 -0.22 -5.60 11.54
CA ILE A 143 0.60 -5.22 12.70
C ILE A 143 0.87 -3.71 12.69
N ILE A 144 1.27 -3.14 11.56
CA ILE A 144 1.53 -1.69 11.42
C ILE A 144 0.23 -0.92 11.67
N GLY A 145 -0.90 -1.37 11.11
CA GLY A 145 -2.21 -0.78 11.34
C GLY A 145 -2.63 -0.85 12.81
N ALA A 146 -2.50 -2.00 13.45
CA ALA A 146 -2.84 -2.19 14.86
C ALA A 146 -1.97 -1.32 15.78
N VAL A 147 -0.66 -1.27 15.56
CA VAL A 147 0.27 -0.41 16.31
C VAL A 147 -0.03 1.06 16.08
N GLY A 148 -0.32 1.47 14.85
CA GLY A 148 -0.71 2.83 14.50
C GLY A 148 -2.01 3.27 15.20
N VAL A 149 -3.03 2.44 15.17
CA VAL A 149 -4.32 2.72 15.84
C VAL A 149 -4.16 2.76 17.37
N ALA A 150 -3.42 1.81 17.94
CA ALA A 150 -3.16 1.79 19.39
C ALA A 150 -2.34 3.04 19.82
N GLY A 151 -1.32 3.42 19.07
CA GLY A 151 -0.51 4.62 19.32
C GLY A 151 -1.32 5.91 19.23
N ALA A 152 -2.13 6.04 18.19
CA ALA A 152 -3.02 7.20 18.03
C ALA A 152 -4.08 7.27 19.14
N GLY A 153 -4.67 6.14 19.51
CA GLY A 153 -5.63 6.05 20.61
C GLY A 153 -5.02 6.45 21.95
N ALA A 154 -3.81 5.97 22.24
CA ALA A 154 -3.08 6.34 23.46
C ALA A 154 -2.74 7.84 23.49
N ALA A 155 -2.31 8.42 22.38
CA ALA A 155 -2.02 9.84 22.26
C ALA A 155 -3.26 10.72 22.48
N ILE A 156 -4.40 10.35 21.89
CA ILE A 156 -5.68 11.04 22.07
C ILE A 156 -6.12 10.96 23.52
N ALA A 157 -6.05 9.78 24.16
CA ALA A 157 -6.41 9.60 25.55
C ALA A 157 -5.52 10.45 26.48
N ALA A 158 -4.20 10.44 26.28
CA ALA A 158 -3.26 11.25 27.05
C ALA A 158 -3.55 12.75 26.89
N HIS A 159 -3.84 13.20 25.67
CA HIS A 159 -4.23 14.59 25.42
C HIS A 159 -5.52 14.98 26.11
N ALA A 160 -6.55 14.13 26.05
CA ALA A 160 -7.83 14.37 26.70
C ALA A 160 -7.69 14.47 28.25
N VAL A 161 -6.92 13.55 28.86
CA VAL A 161 -6.61 13.59 30.29
C VAL A 161 -5.82 14.84 30.66
N GLY A 162 -4.77 15.18 29.88
CA GLY A 162 -3.99 16.39 30.09
C GLY A 162 -4.82 17.66 30.00
N SER A 163 -5.70 17.75 29.01
CA SER A 163 -6.63 18.87 28.84
C SER A 163 -7.62 18.99 30.00
N ALA A 164 -8.18 17.86 30.47
CA ALA A 164 -9.10 17.85 31.61
C ALA A 164 -8.40 18.31 32.92
N ILE A 165 -7.17 17.86 33.15
CA ILE A 165 -6.36 18.30 34.30
C ILE A 165 -6.05 19.80 34.22
N HIS A 166 -5.68 20.28 33.02
CA HIS A 166 -5.39 21.69 32.80
C HIS A 166 -6.63 22.55 33.04
N TYR A 167 -7.77 22.16 32.52
CA TYR A 167 -9.04 22.84 32.71
C TYR A 167 -9.44 22.90 34.19
N ARG A 168 -9.33 21.79 34.93
CA ARG A 168 -9.57 21.78 36.36
C ARG A 168 -8.64 22.73 37.14
N LYS A 169 -7.35 22.74 36.80
CA LYS A 169 -6.39 23.65 37.45
C LYS A 169 -6.67 25.12 37.17
N GLN A 170 -7.16 25.46 35.99
CA GLN A 170 -7.56 26.82 35.64
C GLN A 170 -8.80 27.26 36.46
N HIS A 171 -9.84 26.43 36.50
CA HIS A 171 -11.04 26.73 37.28
C HIS A 171 -10.75 26.86 38.79
N MET A 172 -9.93 25.98 39.33
CA MET A 172 -9.53 26.10 40.76
C MET A 172 -8.75 27.38 41.05
N LYS A 173 -7.94 27.86 40.09
CA LYS A 173 -7.24 29.12 40.23
C LYS A 173 -8.19 30.32 40.12
N GLU A 174 -9.18 30.25 39.28
CA GLU A 174 -10.19 31.29 39.08
C GLU A 174 -11.10 31.41 40.29
N GLU A 175 -11.55 30.28 40.89
CA GLU A 175 -12.27 30.27 42.15
C GLU A 175 -11.46 30.78 43.34
N ALA A 176 -10.16 30.48 43.39
CA ALA A 176 -9.26 31.00 44.46
C ALA A 176 -8.94 32.51 44.30
N ASN A 177 -9.15 33.07 43.13
CA ASN A 177 -8.87 34.47 42.82
C ASN A 177 -10.14 35.36 42.87
N VAL A 178 -11.31 34.79 43.12
CA VAL A 178 -12.52 35.49 43.44
C VAL A 178 -12.39 35.92 44.93
N SER A 179 -11.68 36.99 45.19
CA SER A 179 -11.75 37.70 46.46
C SER A 179 -13.15 38.25 46.60
N LEU A 180 -13.88 37.78 47.61
CA LEU A 180 -15.16 38.37 48.03
C LEU A 180 -14.95 39.87 48.23
N PRO A 181 -15.80 40.73 47.66
CA PRO A 181 -15.73 42.16 47.97
C PRO A 181 -15.92 42.30 49.49
N ALA A 182 -15.03 43.08 50.12
CA ALA A 182 -15.09 43.38 51.55
C ALA A 182 -16.51 43.89 51.87
N PHE A 183 -17.21 43.20 52.77
CA PHE A 183 -18.48 43.65 53.31
C PHE A 183 -18.17 44.93 54.12
N GLY A 184 -18.35 46.10 53.55
CA GLY A 184 -18.11 47.31 54.33
C GLY A 184 -18.03 48.60 53.55
N ASP A 185 -18.90 48.88 52.58
CA ASP A 185 -19.24 50.22 52.18
C ASP A 185 -20.74 50.27 51.87
N ALA A 186 -21.51 50.50 52.89
CA ALA A 186 -22.91 50.92 52.75
C ALA A 186 -22.89 52.34 52.12
N PRO A 187 -23.67 52.61 51.06
CA PRO A 187 -23.79 53.96 50.53
C PRO A 187 -24.42 54.84 51.64
N GLY A 188 -23.71 55.93 51.91
CA GLY A 188 -24.06 56.90 52.91
C GLY A 188 -25.50 57.40 52.72
N SER A 189 -26.17 57.67 53.84
CA SER A 189 -27.46 58.29 53.92
C SER A 189 -27.48 59.65 53.21
N PRO A 190 -28.55 60.02 52.50
CA PRO A 190 -28.66 61.33 51.90
C PRO A 190 -28.70 62.41 52.99
N ASP A 191 -27.83 63.38 52.88
CA ASP A 191 -27.85 64.61 53.65
C ASP A 191 -29.18 65.35 53.43
N LYS A 192 -29.89 65.47 54.52
CA LYS A 192 -30.91 66.51 54.69
C LYS A 192 -30.15 67.81 54.97
N ASP A 193 -30.20 68.72 54.07
CA ASP A 193 -30.17 70.15 54.28
C ASP A 193 -30.06 70.87 52.93
N THR A 194 -31.17 71.45 52.49
CA THR A 194 -31.21 72.91 52.24
C THR A 194 -32.64 73.30 51.85
N GLU A 195 -33.28 73.94 52.89
CA GLU A 195 -34.25 74.99 52.64
C GLU A 195 -33.48 76.29 52.34
N GLU A 196 -33.80 76.90 51.24
CA GLU A 196 -34.14 78.33 51.02
C GLU A 196 -34.23 78.58 49.52
#